data_f3c67b0c516a9f61b7c3a6d582fe09e3
#
_entry.id   f3c67b0c516a9f61b7c3a6d582fe09e3
#
_cell.length_a   1.000
_cell.length_b   1.000
_cell.length_c   1.000
_cell.angle_alpha   90.00
_cell.angle_beta   90.00
_cell.angle_gamma   90.00
#
_symmetry.space_group_name_H-M   'P 1'
#
loop_
_entity.id
_entity.type
_entity.pdbx_description
1 polymer ?
#
loop_
_entity_poly.entity_id
_entity_poly.type
_entity_poly.pdbx_seq_one_letter_code
_entity_poly.pdbx_strand_id
1 'polypeptide(L)'
;MELTGEKKDWGRGMAEAFSMVKDQAPLVHMIANYVTASFCADAMAAMGARPLMAQAPEEMEEITGSADGLAVNLGQPSEAKYLACERALQTAGNLGPPAVLDPVGAGASGYRKKASASLCAASWPGRAWSGVLKGNSSEIHTVLTGAAAHSGVDSVGTFSHLEEEAAFLRDMREKGRKMVILETGAVDKLCWISESGGKDRIFRAAFGHEKSRRVNLVGTGCVTGAVLGALLAAEHKKTGAMPGTDRMALLAASAVSMVSFCCEAIGDGGYGTHKWKLLDALSQPDLDFAEFIHKNTRQSNDVDGTSGYAMPGLGHESGNF
;
A
#
# COMPACT_ATOMS: atom_id res chain seq x y z
N MET A 1 11.91 3.12 17.25
CA MET A 1 12.93 3.10 16.19
C MET A 1 12.88 4.49 15.55
N GLU A 2 13.90 5.30 15.81
CA GLU A 2 13.98 6.64 15.25
C GLU A 2 14.33 6.53 13.76
N LEU A 3 13.47 7.05 12.90
CA LEU A 3 13.67 7.09 11.43
C LEU A 3 14.73 8.14 11.00
N THR A 4 15.45 8.71 11.93
CA THR A 4 16.57 9.65 11.70
C THR A 4 17.93 8.95 11.56
N GLY A 5 17.97 7.63 11.67
CA GLY A 5 19.17 6.80 11.56
C GLY A 5 19.37 6.27 10.14
N GLU A 6 20.60 6.11 9.77
CA GLU A 6 21.24 5.67 8.55
C GLU A 6 20.43 4.77 7.59
N LYS A 7 20.64 4.89 6.28
CA LYS A 7 20.14 4.06 5.17
C LYS A 7 20.12 2.55 5.42
N LYS A 8 20.94 2.05 6.33
CA LYS A 8 21.00 0.64 6.75
C LYS A 8 19.74 0.15 7.45
N ASP A 9 18.97 1.01 8.12
CA ASP A 9 17.82 0.59 8.91
C ASP A 9 16.58 0.26 8.07
N TRP A 10 16.34 0.99 6.99
CA TRP A 10 15.21 0.69 6.09
C TRP A 10 15.37 -0.65 5.39
N GLY A 11 16.54 -0.92 4.78
CA GLY A 11 16.78 -2.18 4.07
C GLY A 11 16.64 -3.41 4.97
N ARG A 12 17.19 -3.33 6.19
CA ARG A 12 17.03 -4.40 7.17
C ARG A 12 15.57 -4.57 7.59
N GLY A 13 14.90 -3.47 7.93
CA GLY A 13 13.50 -3.51 8.35
C GLY A 13 12.56 -4.06 7.28
N MET A 14 12.85 -3.81 6.00
CA MET A 14 12.11 -4.37 4.86
C MET A 14 12.34 -5.88 4.70
N ALA A 15 13.58 -6.35 4.84
CA ALA A 15 13.89 -7.78 4.77
C ALA A 15 13.24 -8.55 5.94
N GLU A 16 13.32 -7.99 7.16
CA GLU A 16 12.65 -8.55 8.35
C GLU A 16 11.12 -8.60 8.20
N ALA A 17 10.52 -7.58 7.57
CA ALA A 17 9.09 -7.53 7.34
C ALA A 17 8.59 -8.69 6.47
N PHE A 18 9.41 -9.14 5.52
CA PHE A 18 9.07 -10.25 4.66
C PHE A 18 9.09 -11.60 5.41
N SER A 19 10.16 -11.88 6.12
CA SER A 19 10.27 -13.10 6.95
C SER A 19 9.14 -13.20 7.96
N MET A 20 8.71 -12.07 8.49
CA MET A 20 7.62 -11.99 9.48
C MET A 20 6.30 -12.56 8.96
N VAL A 21 5.95 -12.41 7.66
CA VAL A 21 4.72 -12.97 7.11
C VAL A 21 4.74 -14.49 7.21
N LYS A 22 5.86 -15.13 6.84
CA LYS A 22 6.04 -16.58 6.93
C LYS A 22 5.99 -17.07 8.37
N ASP A 23 6.66 -16.36 9.30
CA ASP A 23 6.73 -16.74 10.71
C ASP A 23 5.39 -16.61 11.41
N GLN A 24 4.61 -15.58 11.11
CA GLN A 24 3.32 -15.31 11.75
C GLN A 24 2.17 -16.03 11.07
N ALA A 25 2.26 -16.41 9.79
CA ALA A 25 1.18 -16.98 9.01
C ALA A 25 -0.17 -16.24 9.25
N PRO A 26 -0.26 -14.92 8.99
CA PRO A 26 -1.41 -14.11 9.34
C PRO A 26 -2.66 -14.51 8.54
N LEU A 27 -3.84 -14.43 9.16
CA LEU A 27 -5.11 -14.50 8.46
C LEU A 27 -5.44 -13.15 7.87
N VAL A 28 -5.54 -13.06 6.55
CA VAL A 28 -5.81 -11.82 5.81
C VAL A 28 -7.18 -11.89 5.16
N HIS A 29 -8.12 -11.10 5.65
CA HIS A 29 -9.38 -10.91 4.96
C HIS A 29 -9.18 -9.99 3.76
N MET A 30 -9.54 -10.44 2.54
CA MET A 30 -9.46 -9.62 1.35
C MET A 30 -10.77 -9.58 0.58
N ILE A 31 -11.35 -8.37 0.44
CA ILE A 31 -12.43 -8.09 -0.51
C ILE A 31 -11.78 -7.70 -1.84
N ALA A 32 -11.70 -8.66 -2.77
CA ALA A 32 -10.98 -8.51 -4.03
C ALA A 32 -11.88 -8.09 -5.20
N ASN A 33 -11.28 -7.81 -6.35
CA ASN A 33 -11.97 -7.78 -7.64
C ASN A 33 -11.84 -9.13 -8.35
N TYR A 34 -12.81 -9.49 -9.17
CA TYR A 34 -12.86 -10.81 -9.83
C TYR A 34 -11.71 -11.05 -10.82
N VAL A 35 -11.12 -10.01 -11.39
CA VAL A 35 -10.01 -10.14 -12.37
C VAL A 35 -8.74 -10.65 -11.69
N THR A 36 -8.50 -10.25 -10.44
CA THR A 36 -7.23 -10.50 -9.74
C THR A 36 -7.39 -11.31 -8.46
N ALA A 37 -8.60 -11.71 -8.07
CA ALA A 37 -8.87 -12.36 -6.80
C ALA A 37 -7.95 -13.59 -6.55
N SER A 38 -7.91 -14.55 -7.49
CA SER A 38 -7.06 -15.73 -7.33
C SER A 38 -5.58 -15.35 -7.28
N PHE A 39 -5.14 -14.40 -8.11
CA PHE A 39 -3.74 -13.97 -8.14
C PHE A 39 -3.32 -13.28 -6.84
N CYS A 40 -4.19 -12.49 -6.24
CA CYS A 40 -3.94 -11.90 -4.92
C CYS A 40 -3.90 -12.96 -3.81
N ALA A 41 -4.81 -13.94 -3.85
CA ALA A 41 -4.82 -15.04 -2.89
C ALA A 41 -3.54 -15.88 -3.01
N ASP A 42 -3.17 -16.27 -4.25
CA ASP A 42 -1.95 -17.03 -4.52
C ASP A 42 -0.69 -16.28 -4.07
N ALA A 43 -0.63 -14.95 -4.29
CA ALA A 43 0.49 -14.12 -3.87
C ALA A 43 0.63 -14.07 -2.34
N MET A 44 -0.47 -13.90 -1.61
CA MET A 44 -0.47 -13.95 -0.14
C MET A 44 -0.06 -15.32 0.38
N ALA A 45 -0.58 -16.39 -0.22
CA ALA A 45 -0.25 -17.78 0.15
C ALA A 45 1.22 -18.11 -0.12
N ALA A 46 1.78 -17.64 -1.27
CA ALA A 46 3.20 -17.79 -1.61
C ALA A 46 4.11 -17.17 -0.56
N MET A 47 3.72 -16.06 0.05
CA MET A 47 4.45 -15.42 1.15
C MET A 47 4.27 -16.12 2.51
N GLY A 48 3.37 -17.10 2.63
CA GLY A 48 3.05 -17.79 3.88
C GLY A 48 1.87 -17.21 4.66
N ALA A 49 1.13 -16.23 4.14
CA ALA A 49 -0.11 -15.77 4.72
C ALA A 49 -1.28 -16.71 4.41
N ARG A 50 -2.37 -16.57 5.14
CA ARG A 50 -3.62 -17.32 4.96
C ARG A 50 -4.71 -16.38 4.42
N PRO A 51 -4.93 -16.33 3.09
CA PRO A 51 -5.94 -15.46 2.51
C PRO A 51 -7.35 -16.00 2.77
N LEU A 52 -8.28 -15.11 3.12
CA LEU A 52 -9.70 -15.38 3.23
C LEU A 52 -10.47 -14.37 2.36
N MET A 53 -11.10 -14.87 1.28
CA MET A 53 -11.64 -14.04 0.18
C MET A 53 -13.17 -13.88 0.29
N ALA A 54 -13.67 -13.53 1.49
CA ALA A 54 -15.09 -13.34 1.74
C ALA A 54 -15.61 -12.01 1.17
N GLN A 55 -16.86 -11.99 0.68
CA GLN A 55 -17.47 -10.80 0.09
C GLN A 55 -18.97 -10.62 0.41
N ALA A 56 -19.61 -11.55 1.11
CA ALA A 56 -21.01 -11.39 1.47
C ALA A 56 -21.15 -10.36 2.62
N PRO A 57 -21.96 -9.31 2.46
CA PRO A 57 -22.11 -8.28 3.51
C PRO A 57 -22.53 -8.84 4.88
N GLU A 58 -23.22 -9.98 4.89
CA GLU A 58 -23.76 -10.61 6.08
C GLU A 58 -22.69 -11.20 6.99
N GLU A 59 -21.54 -11.59 6.43
CA GLU A 59 -20.44 -12.24 7.18
C GLU A 59 -19.31 -11.31 7.56
N MET A 60 -19.34 -10.02 7.15
CA MET A 60 -18.20 -9.12 7.26
C MET A 60 -17.74 -8.87 8.70
N GLU A 61 -18.66 -8.78 9.64
CA GLU A 61 -18.33 -8.57 11.05
C GLU A 61 -17.55 -9.76 11.63
N GLU A 62 -18.03 -10.97 11.38
CA GLU A 62 -17.41 -12.21 11.87
C GLU A 62 -16.05 -12.44 11.19
N ILE A 63 -16.01 -12.35 9.86
CA ILE A 63 -14.81 -12.62 9.07
C ILE A 63 -13.71 -11.59 9.33
N THR A 64 -14.04 -10.31 9.26
CA THR A 64 -13.06 -9.24 9.51
C THR A 64 -12.62 -9.24 10.97
N GLY A 65 -13.54 -9.51 11.89
CA GLY A 65 -13.25 -9.56 13.32
C GLY A 65 -12.30 -10.70 13.71
N SER A 66 -12.26 -11.78 12.95
CA SER A 66 -11.34 -12.91 13.16
C SER A 66 -10.00 -12.76 12.43
N ALA A 67 -9.87 -11.80 11.52
CA ALA A 67 -8.69 -11.60 10.70
C ALA A 67 -7.61 -10.77 11.41
N ASP A 68 -6.35 -11.03 11.07
CA ASP A 68 -5.20 -10.25 11.55
C ASP A 68 -5.02 -8.93 10.76
N GLY A 69 -5.63 -8.82 9.57
CA GLY A 69 -5.62 -7.64 8.72
C GLY A 69 -6.68 -7.68 7.61
N LEU A 70 -7.00 -6.52 7.05
CA LEU A 70 -8.01 -6.34 6.00
C LEU A 70 -7.39 -5.70 4.75
N ALA A 71 -7.69 -6.24 3.57
CA ALA A 71 -7.38 -5.62 2.28
C ALA A 71 -8.65 -5.43 1.46
N VAL A 72 -8.96 -4.19 1.10
CA VAL A 72 -10.15 -3.81 0.33
C VAL A 72 -9.73 -3.29 -1.04
N ASN A 73 -10.17 -3.94 -2.10
CA ASN A 73 -9.95 -3.52 -3.49
C ASN A 73 -11.30 -3.19 -4.15
N LEU A 74 -11.48 -1.93 -4.54
CA LEU A 74 -12.75 -1.42 -5.10
C LEU A 74 -12.93 -1.67 -6.59
N GLY A 75 -12.07 -2.45 -7.22
CA GLY A 75 -12.29 -2.88 -8.62
C GLY A 75 -13.62 -3.61 -8.76
N GLN A 76 -14.33 -3.35 -9.88
CA GLN A 76 -15.65 -3.93 -10.18
C GLN A 76 -16.69 -3.72 -9.04
N PRO A 77 -17.02 -2.46 -8.74
CA PRO A 77 -17.95 -2.14 -7.66
C PRO A 77 -19.37 -2.56 -7.99
N SER A 78 -20.08 -3.02 -6.95
CA SER A 78 -21.53 -3.23 -6.94
C SER A 78 -22.07 -2.71 -5.59
N GLU A 79 -23.37 -2.56 -5.46
CA GLU A 79 -23.98 -2.15 -4.20
C GLU A 79 -23.67 -3.13 -3.06
N ALA A 80 -23.80 -4.44 -3.32
CA ALA A 80 -23.48 -5.46 -2.32
C ALA A 80 -22.00 -5.42 -1.92
N LYS A 81 -21.08 -5.28 -2.90
CA LYS A 81 -19.65 -5.15 -2.62
C LYS A 81 -19.33 -3.88 -1.82
N TYR A 82 -19.97 -2.76 -2.17
CA TYR A 82 -19.81 -1.52 -1.41
C TYR A 82 -20.23 -1.69 0.05
N LEU A 83 -21.40 -2.30 0.29
CA LEU A 83 -21.89 -2.60 1.63
C LEU A 83 -20.95 -3.55 2.40
N ALA A 84 -20.40 -4.57 1.73
CA ALA A 84 -19.41 -5.45 2.32
C ALA A 84 -18.15 -4.68 2.72
N CYS A 85 -17.62 -3.82 1.85
CA CYS A 85 -16.44 -2.99 2.14
C CYS A 85 -16.69 -2.04 3.32
N GLU A 86 -17.86 -1.41 3.36
CA GLU A 86 -18.26 -0.52 4.46
C GLU A 86 -18.29 -1.25 5.79
N ARG A 87 -18.98 -2.39 5.87
CA ARG A 87 -19.06 -3.22 7.08
C ARG A 87 -17.69 -3.75 7.52
N ALA A 88 -16.89 -4.24 6.59
CA ALA A 88 -15.54 -4.74 6.88
C ALA A 88 -14.63 -3.64 7.45
N LEU A 89 -14.62 -2.45 6.82
CA LEU A 89 -13.82 -1.31 7.31
C LEU A 89 -14.34 -0.79 8.66
N GLN A 90 -15.65 -0.81 8.89
CA GLN A 90 -16.25 -0.46 10.17
C GLN A 90 -15.83 -1.45 11.27
N THR A 91 -15.85 -2.75 10.97
CA THR A 91 -15.37 -3.80 11.88
C THR A 91 -13.89 -3.64 12.17
N ALA A 92 -13.05 -3.38 11.15
CA ALA A 92 -11.63 -3.11 11.33
C ALA A 92 -11.37 -1.89 12.23
N GLY A 93 -12.16 -0.82 12.09
CA GLY A 93 -12.08 0.34 12.97
C GLY A 93 -12.42 0.04 14.42
N ASN A 94 -13.43 -0.79 14.67
CA ASN A 94 -13.90 -1.13 16.01
C ASN A 94 -13.02 -2.16 16.73
N LEU A 95 -12.55 -3.19 15.99
CA LEU A 95 -11.83 -4.35 16.54
C LEU A 95 -10.32 -4.28 16.38
N GLY A 96 -9.81 -3.37 15.55
CA GLY A 96 -8.42 -3.01 15.52
C GLY A 96 -7.51 -3.59 14.43
N PRO A 97 -7.92 -4.55 13.54
CA PRO A 97 -7.03 -4.97 12.47
C PRO A 97 -6.72 -3.82 11.52
N PRO A 98 -5.44 -3.66 11.09
CA PRO A 98 -5.06 -2.65 10.11
C PRO A 98 -5.69 -2.95 8.75
N ALA A 99 -6.02 -1.89 8.00
CA ALA A 99 -6.65 -2.04 6.69
C ALA A 99 -5.83 -1.42 5.56
N VAL A 100 -5.94 -2.01 4.37
CA VAL A 100 -5.51 -1.42 3.08
C VAL A 100 -6.77 -1.09 2.29
N LEU A 101 -6.90 0.14 1.81
CA LEU A 101 -7.94 0.54 0.87
C LEU A 101 -7.30 0.88 -0.48
N ASP A 102 -7.65 0.10 -1.51
CA ASP A 102 -7.22 0.29 -2.91
C ASP A 102 -8.43 0.74 -3.75
N PRO A 103 -8.60 2.06 -4.02
CA PRO A 103 -9.76 2.64 -4.70
C PRO A 103 -9.66 2.50 -6.22
N VAL A 104 -9.44 1.28 -6.70
CA VAL A 104 -9.21 0.96 -8.11
C VAL A 104 -10.22 1.64 -9.02
N GLY A 105 -9.71 2.48 -9.93
CA GLY A 105 -10.52 3.20 -10.91
C GLY A 105 -11.44 4.25 -10.31
N ALA A 106 -11.09 4.86 -9.18
CA ALA A 106 -11.91 5.87 -8.49
C ALA A 106 -12.40 6.99 -9.41
N GLY A 107 -11.58 7.44 -10.35
CA GLY A 107 -11.92 8.48 -11.32
C GLY A 107 -12.78 8.04 -12.50
N ALA A 108 -12.99 6.73 -12.71
CA ALA A 108 -13.63 6.21 -13.92
C ALA A 108 -15.15 6.45 -14.01
N SER A 109 -15.83 6.71 -12.88
CA SER A 109 -17.25 7.04 -12.86
C SER A 109 -17.66 7.79 -11.60
N GLY A 110 -18.78 8.51 -11.64
CA GLY A 110 -19.35 9.19 -10.47
C GLY A 110 -19.67 8.22 -9.33
N TYR A 111 -20.10 7.00 -9.64
CA TYR A 111 -20.36 5.97 -8.65
C TYR A 111 -19.08 5.54 -7.92
N ARG A 112 -18.01 5.21 -8.66
CA ARG A 112 -16.72 4.82 -8.08
C ARG A 112 -16.11 5.92 -7.23
N LYS A 113 -16.16 7.16 -7.73
CA LYS A 113 -15.68 8.33 -7.01
C LYS A 113 -16.40 8.50 -5.67
N LYS A 114 -17.74 8.48 -5.67
CA LYS A 114 -18.54 8.59 -4.45
C LYS A 114 -18.25 7.45 -3.47
N ALA A 115 -18.20 6.20 -3.95
CA ALA A 115 -17.90 5.02 -3.15
C ALA A 115 -16.52 5.11 -2.49
N SER A 116 -15.48 5.43 -3.28
CA SER A 116 -14.11 5.55 -2.78
C SER A 116 -13.97 6.65 -1.74
N ALA A 117 -14.53 7.83 -2.00
CA ALA A 117 -14.50 8.96 -1.06
C ALA A 117 -15.23 8.63 0.26
N SER A 118 -16.41 8.02 0.18
CA SER A 118 -17.19 7.64 1.37
C SER A 118 -16.46 6.62 2.24
N LEU A 119 -15.90 5.56 1.66
CA LEU A 119 -15.15 4.54 2.39
C LEU A 119 -13.85 5.09 2.99
N CYS A 120 -13.20 6.02 2.28
CA CYS A 120 -11.99 6.66 2.77
C CYS A 120 -12.29 7.63 3.93
N ALA A 121 -13.33 8.45 3.81
CA ALA A 121 -13.74 9.40 4.85
C ALA A 121 -14.24 8.70 6.13
N ALA A 122 -14.74 7.47 6.02
CA ALA A 122 -15.28 6.71 7.14
C ALA A 122 -16.31 7.51 7.95
N SER A 123 -17.31 8.06 7.26
CA SER A 123 -18.31 8.97 7.85
C SER A 123 -19.47 8.24 8.55
N TRP A 124 -19.23 7.05 9.11
CA TRP A 124 -20.22 6.27 9.86
C TRP A 124 -19.94 6.27 11.37
N PRO A 125 -20.94 5.92 12.21
CA PRO A 125 -20.76 5.82 13.66
C PRO A 125 -19.72 4.75 14.05
N GLY A 126 -18.95 5.03 15.10
CA GLY A 126 -17.92 4.13 15.62
C GLY A 126 -16.51 4.61 15.35
N ARG A 127 -15.53 3.76 15.63
CA ARG A 127 -14.13 4.05 15.30
C ARG A 127 -13.88 3.85 13.82
N ALA A 128 -13.30 4.85 13.20
CA ALA A 128 -12.88 4.73 11.80
C ALA A 128 -11.63 3.86 11.67
N TRP A 129 -11.53 3.13 10.56
CA TRP A 129 -10.38 2.27 10.27
C TRP A 129 -9.06 3.05 10.17
N SER A 130 -7.96 2.40 10.47
CA SER A 130 -6.60 2.90 10.31
C SER A 130 -5.80 1.98 9.39
N GLY A 131 -4.80 2.51 8.68
CA GLY A 131 -4.00 1.71 7.75
C GLY A 131 -3.47 2.50 6.57
N VAL A 132 -3.53 1.93 5.38
CA VAL A 132 -2.93 2.50 4.17
C VAL A 132 -3.98 2.75 3.08
N LEU A 133 -4.06 3.98 2.60
CA LEU A 133 -4.72 4.32 1.34
C LEU A 133 -3.70 4.13 0.20
N LYS A 134 -3.94 3.15 -0.67
CA LYS A 134 -3.03 2.79 -1.76
C LYS A 134 -3.74 2.92 -3.10
N GLY A 135 -3.15 3.63 -4.04
CA GLY A 135 -3.68 3.78 -5.40
C GLY A 135 -2.64 4.38 -6.34
N ASN A 136 -2.96 4.50 -7.64
CA ASN A 136 -2.12 5.31 -8.53
C ASN A 136 -2.41 6.81 -8.31
N SER A 137 -1.61 7.69 -8.96
CA SER A 137 -1.72 9.15 -8.79
C SER A 137 -3.14 9.67 -9.07
N SER A 138 -3.79 9.17 -10.12
CA SER A 138 -5.17 9.57 -10.48
C SER A 138 -6.20 9.10 -9.44
N GLU A 139 -6.04 7.90 -8.90
CA GLU A 139 -6.92 7.34 -7.87
C GLU A 139 -6.79 8.09 -6.56
N ILE A 140 -5.55 8.33 -6.11
CA ILE A 140 -5.27 9.12 -4.90
C ILE A 140 -5.83 10.53 -5.04
N HIS A 141 -5.51 11.24 -6.15
CA HIS A 141 -6.06 12.57 -6.42
C HIS A 141 -7.60 12.60 -6.34
N THR A 142 -8.24 11.63 -6.99
CA THR A 142 -9.72 11.57 -7.01
C THR A 142 -10.30 11.38 -5.61
N VAL A 143 -9.67 10.55 -4.78
CA VAL A 143 -10.13 10.32 -3.40
C VAL A 143 -9.93 11.56 -2.54
N LEU A 144 -8.77 12.23 -2.66
CA LEU A 144 -8.42 13.37 -1.82
C LEU A 144 -9.22 14.64 -2.17
N THR A 145 -9.45 14.89 -3.45
CA THR A 145 -10.05 16.14 -3.92
C THR A 145 -11.52 16.02 -4.33
N GLY A 146 -11.97 14.80 -4.57
CA GLY A 146 -13.27 14.57 -5.19
C GLY A 146 -13.35 14.99 -6.67
N ALA A 147 -12.25 15.44 -7.28
CA ALA A 147 -12.17 15.75 -8.71
C ALA A 147 -11.70 14.52 -9.50
N ALA A 148 -12.23 14.34 -10.72
CA ALA A 148 -11.65 13.35 -11.62
C ALA A 148 -10.30 13.91 -12.14
N ALA A 149 -9.22 13.15 -11.99
CA ALA A 149 -7.97 13.52 -12.64
C ALA A 149 -8.14 13.34 -14.15
N HIS A 150 -7.86 14.38 -14.92
CA HIS A 150 -7.75 14.23 -16.36
C HIS A 150 -6.53 13.35 -16.66
N SER A 151 -6.70 12.34 -17.50
CA SER A 151 -5.63 11.46 -17.99
C SER A 151 -4.55 12.36 -18.63
N GLY A 152 -3.36 12.45 -18.03
CA GLY A 152 -2.26 13.19 -18.62
C GLY A 152 -1.25 13.82 -17.68
N VAL A 153 -1.36 13.67 -16.37
CA VAL A 153 -0.33 14.21 -15.45
C VAL A 153 0.46 13.05 -14.85
N ASP A 154 1.21 12.36 -15.70
CA ASP A 154 2.38 11.59 -15.27
C ASP A 154 3.54 12.57 -15.06
N SER A 155 3.53 13.31 -13.96
CA SER A 155 4.71 14.07 -13.54
C SER A 155 5.71 13.07 -12.95
N VAL A 156 6.59 12.59 -13.82
CA VAL A 156 7.72 11.73 -13.43
C VAL A 156 8.56 12.50 -12.40
N GLY A 157 8.62 11.99 -11.19
CA GLY A 157 9.58 12.43 -10.18
C GLY A 157 9.15 13.49 -9.18
N THR A 158 7.99 14.13 -9.30
CA THR A 158 7.50 15.12 -8.33
C THR A 158 6.29 14.62 -7.56
N PHE A 159 6.22 14.96 -6.27
CA PHE A 159 4.99 14.80 -5.49
C PHE A 159 3.96 15.79 -6.02
N SER A 160 2.85 15.30 -6.57
CA SER A 160 1.88 16.13 -7.30
C SER A 160 0.74 16.68 -6.45
N HIS A 161 0.54 16.15 -5.22
CA HIS A 161 -0.64 16.42 -4.37
C HIS A 161 -0.24 16.72 -2.92
N LEU A 162 0.81 17.50 -2.72
CA LEU A 162 1.45 17.73 -1.42
C LEU A 162 0.51 18.34 -0.38
N GLU A 163 -0.30 19.30 -0.79
CA GLU A 163 -1.20 20.02 0.12
C GLU A 163 -2.43 19.18 0.46
N GLU A 164 -3.00 18.50 -0.52
CA GLU A 164 -4.15 17.62 -0.37
C GLU A 164 -3.82 16.40 0.50
N GLU A 165 -2.66 15.77 0.27
CA GLU A 165 -2.16 14.67 1.11
C GLU A 165 -1.95 15.14 2.56
N ALA A 166 -1.33 16.29 2.75
CA ALA A 166 -1.09 16.85 4.05
C ALA A 166 -2.39 17.19 4.81
N ALA A 167 -3.33 17.82 4.11
CA ALA A 167 -4.64 18.16 4.67
C ALA A 167 -5.42 16.90 5.06
N PHE A 168 -5.45 15.90 4.18
CA PHE A 168 -6.08 14.61 4.43
C PHE A 168 -5.49 13.92 5.66
N LEU A 169 -4.17 13.79 5.74
CA LEU A 169 -3.50 13.10 6.84
C LEU A 169 -3.73 13.81 8.19
N ARG A 170 -3.76 15.15 8.21
CA ARG A 170 -4.10 15.92 9.43
C ARG A 170 -5.55 15.69 9.85
N ASP A 171 -6.51 15.77 8.91
CA ASP A 171 -7.93 15.50 9.20
C ASP A 171 -8.12 14.06 9.75
N MET A 172 -7.45 13.07 9.15
CA MET A 172 -7.52 11.70 9.64
C MET A 172 -6.92 11.57 11.06
N ARG A 173 -5.80 12.21 11.32
CA ARG A 173 -5.18 12.20 12.64
C ARG A 173 -6.05 12.89 13.71
N GLU A 174 -6.69 14.00 13.39
CA GLU A 174 -7.64 14.69 14.28
C GLU A 174 -8.83 13.78 14.65
N LYS A 175 -9.24 12.90 13.73
CA LYS A 175 -10.24 11.85 13.94
C LYS A 175 -9.70 10.61 14.67
N GLY A 176 -8.46 10.66 15.17
CA GLY A 176 -7.81 9.56 15.89
C GLY A 176 -7.35 8.39 15.01
N ARG A 177 -7.24 8.60 13.69
CA ARG A 177 -6.83 7.58 12.72
C ARG A 177 -5.33 7.66 12.42
N LYS A 178 -4.73 6.49 12.27
CA LYS A 178 -3.34 6.32 11.81
C LYS A 178 -3.37 5.98 10.32
N MET A 179 -2.95 6.92 9.48
CA MET A 179 -3.04 6.76 8.03
C MET A 179 -1.70 6.99 7.34
N VAL A 180 -1.45 6.17 6.32
CA VAL A 180 -0.35 6.32 5.35
C VAL A 180 -0.97 6.36 3.95
N ILE A 181 -0.45 7.21 3.08
CA ILE A 181 -0.78 7.23 1.66
C ILE A 181 0.35 6.56 0.89
N LEU A 182 0.02 5.60 0.04
CA LEU A 182 0.91 4.96 -0.91
C LEU A 182 0.42 5.24 -2.33
N GLU A 183 1.09 6.13 -3.04
CA GLU A 183 0.89 6.37 -4.47
C GLU A 183 1.80 5.46 -5.28
N THR A 184 1.21 4.56 -6.08
CA THR A 184 1.97 3.64 -6.96
C THR A 184 2.05 4.17 -8.38
N GLY A 185 3.21 4.00 -9.03
CA GLY A 185 3.45 4.51 -10.38
C GLY A 185 4.78 4.08 -10.97
N ALA A 186 5.35 4.90 -11.85
CA ALA A 186 6.72 4.73 -12.33
C ALA A 186 7.73 4.96 -11.19
N VAL A 187 7.37 5.85 -10.28
CA VAL A 187 8.00 6.07 -8.98
C VAL A 187 6.89 5.91 -7.95
N ASP A 188 7.08 4.99 -7.02
CA ASP A 188 6.16 4.81 -5.90
C ASP A 188 6.46 5.85 -4.83
N LYS A 189 5.42 6.43 -4.23
CA LYS A 189 5.56 7.51 -3.25
C LYS A 189 4.78 7.20 -1.99
N LEU A 190 5.35 7.56 -0.85
CA LEU A 190 4.75 7.47 0.47
C LEU A 190 4.60 8.85 1.10
N CYS A 191 3.47 9.06 1.78
CA CYS A 191 3.23 10.25 2.59
C CYS A 191 2.56 9.83 3.91
N TRP A 192 3.08 10.32 5.06
CA TRP A 192 2.53 10.02 6.38
C TRP A 192 2.90 11.10 7.41
N ILE A 193 2.18 11.14 8.53
CA ILE A 193 2.56 11.91 9.69
C ILE A 193 3.30 10.99 10.65
N SER A 194 4.56 11.30 10.99
CA SER A 194 5.36 10.52 11.93
C SER A 194 4.85 10.64 13.35
N GLU A 195 4.93 9.55 14.10
CA GLU A 195 4.69 9.53 15.55
C GLU A 195 5.94 9.93 16.35
N SER A 196 7.11 9.92 15.71
CA SER A 196 8.40 10.30 16.30
C SER A 196 8.62 11.81 16.15
N GLY A 197 8.80 12.54 17.25
CA GLY A 197 9.26 13.93 17.20
C GLY A 197 8.26 15.04 17.59
N GLY A 198 7.15 14.73 18.20
CA GLY A 198 6.34 15.67 19.01
C GLY A 198 5.57 16.80 18.31
N LYS A 199 5.66 16.92 16.99
CA LYS A 199 4.86 17.84 16.15
C LYS A 199 4.37 17.09 14.90
N ASP A 200 3.28 17.56 14.29
CA ASP A 200 2.67 17.03 13.07
C ASP A 200 3.60 17.12 11.86
N ARG A 201 4.71 16.40 11.93
CA ARG A 201 5.72 16.39 10.87
C ARG A 201 5.32 15.40 9.80
N ILE A 202 5.11 15.91 8.59
CA ILE A 202 4.79 15.09 7.42
C ILE A 202 6.09 14.60 6.81
N PHE A 203 6.17 13.29 6.62
CA PHE A 203 7.27 12.62 5.95
C PHE A 203 6.85 12.13 4.58
N ARG A 204 7.80 12.11 3.66
CA ARG A 204 7.62 11.59 2.30
C ARG A 204 8.81 10.75 1.92
N ALA A 205 8.54 9.68 1.18
CA ALA A 205 9.56 8.83 0.58
C ALA A 205 9.18 8.49 -0.85
N ALA A 206 10.16 8.37 -1.73
CA ALA A 206 9.95 7.97 -3.12
C ALA A 206 10.88 6.80 -3.48
N PHE A 207 10.34 5.82 -4.21
CA PHE A 207 10.99 4.58 -4.58
C PHE A 207 10.94 4.42 -6.10
N GLY A 208 12.07 4.67 -6.77
CA GLY A 208 12.22 4.47 -8.22
C GLY A 208 12.84 3.11 -8.52
N HIS A 209 12.34 2.42 -9.52
CA HIS A 209 12.87 1.14 -9.99
C HIS A 209 13.43 1.32 -11.40
N GLU A 210 14.74 1.62 -11.53
CA GLU A 210 15.41 1.96 -12.80
C GLU A 210 15.33 0.85 -13.86
N LYS A 211 15.15 -0.38 -13.46
CA LYS A 211 15.20 -1.55 -14.33
C LYS A 211 13.97 -2.43 -14.29
N SER A 212 12.92 -2.01 -13.58
CA SER A 212 11.69 -2.79 -13.65
C SER A 212 11.22 -2.74 -15.10
N ARG A 213 11.69 -3.68 -15.92
CA ARG A 213 10.93 -4.08 -17.08
C ARG A 213 9.53 -4.23 -16.52
N ARG A 214 8.67 -3.24 -16.79
CA ARG A 214 7.26 -3.35 -16.44
C ARG A 214 6.81 -4.65 -17.08
N VAL A 215 6.85 -5.71 -16.28
CA VAL A 215 6.23 -6.93 -16.69
C VAL A 215 4.78 -6.54 -16.86
N ASN A 216 4.30 -6.55 -18.10
CA ASN A 216 2.95 -6.07 -18.43
C ASN A 216 1.91 -7.08 -17.92
N LEU A 217 1.87 -7.29 -16.61
CA LEU A 217 0.95 -8.17 -15.92
C LEU A 217 -0.22 -7.36 -15.38
N VAL A 218 -1.42 -7.74 -15.80
CA VAL A 218 -2.65 -7.22 -15.20
C VAL A 218 -2.70 -7.65 -13.74
N GLY A 219 -2.87 -6.67 -12.85
CA GLY A 219 -3.11 -6.93 -11.44
C GLY A 219 -1.90 -6.79 -10.51
N THR A 220 -0.72 -6.41 -11.01
CA THR A 220 0.45 -6.15 -10.12
C THR A 220 0.14 -5.12 -9.03
N GLY A 221 -0.60 -4.06 -9.35
CA GLY A 221 -1.07 -3.10 -8.35
C GLY A 221 -1.98 -3.74 -7.29
N CYS A 222 -2.90 -4.61 -7.69
CA CYS A 222 -3.77 -5.34 -6.75
C CYS A 222 -2.96 -6.32 -5.90
N VAL A 223 -1.96 -6.99 -6.49
CA VAL A 223 -1.02 -7.87 -5.75
C VAL A 223 -0.22 -7.07 -4.74
N THR A 224 0.25 -5.87 -5.08
CA THR A 224 0.91 -4.97 -4.11
C THR A 224 0.00 -4.66 -2.92
N GLY A 225 -1.29 -4.41 -3.17
CA GLY A 225 -2.28 -4.23 -2.09
C GLY A 225 -2.46 -5.47 -1.22
N ALA A 226 -2.47 -6.67 -1.82
CA ALA A 226 -2.56 -7.94 -1.10
C ALA A 226 -1.29 -8.23 -0.26
N VAL A 227 -0.11 -8.03 -0.84
CA VAL A 227 1.19 -8.14 -0.16
C VAL A 227 1.25 -7.18 1.04
N LEU A 228 0.84 -5.92 0.84
CA LEU A 228 0.77 -4.94 1.93
C LEU A 228 -0.20 -5.36 3.03
N GLY A 229 -1.36 -5.89 2.66
CA GLY A 229 -2.33 -6.46 3.60
C GLY A 229 -1.72 -7.59 4.46
N ALA A 230 -0.94 -8.47 3.84
CA ALA A 230 -0.26 -9.56 4.54
C ALA A 230 0.84 -9.05 5.50
N LEU A 231 1.61 -8.04 5.09
CA LEU A 231 2.64 -7.42 5.93
C LEU A 231 2.04 -6.70 7.15
N LEU A 232 0.98 -5.93 6.96
CA LEU A 232 0.27 -5.25 8.05
C LEU A 232 -0.37 -6.25 9.01
N ALA A 233 -0.99 -7.30 8.47
CA ALA A 233 -1.59 -8.38 9.26
C ALA A 233 -0.53 -9.12 10.11
N ALA A 234 0.63 -9.42 9.54
CA ALA A 234 1.72 -10.08 10.26
C ALA A 234 2.25 -9.22 11.41
N GLU A 235 2.41 -7.91 11.19
CA GLU A 235 2.83 -6.96 12.23
C GLU A 235 1.80 -6.88 13.35
N HIS A 236 0.52 -6.75 13.00
CA HIS A 236 -0.59 -6.72 13.95
C HIS A 236 -0.65 -8.01 14.78
N LYS A 237 -0.58 -9.17 14.14
CA LYS A 237 -0.57 -10.46 14.81
C LYS A 237 0.61 -10.61 15.76
N LYS A 238 1.82 -10.19 15.33
CA LYS A 238 3.04 -10.25 16.14
C LYS A 238 2.98 -9.38 17.38
N THR A 239 2.41 -8.18 17.25
CA THR A 239 2.45 -7.16 18.32
C THR A 239 1.19 -7.10 19.17
N GLY A 240 0.07 -7.62 18.67
CA GLY A 240 -1.26 -7.49 19.27
C GLY A 240 -1.80 -6.05 19.25
N ALA A 241 -1.20 -5.16 18.45
CA ALA A 241 -1.54 -3.74 18.43
C ALA A 241 -1.58 -3.16 17.01
N MET A 242 -2.33 -2.07 16.82
CA MET A 242 -2.31 -1.29 15.59
C MET A 242 -0.89 -0.74 15.34
N PRO A 243 -0.25 -1.02 14.20
CA PRO A 243 1.05 -0.46 13.87
C PRO A 243 1.06 1.07 13.90
N GLY A 244 2.18 1.67 14.30
CA GLY A 244 2.41 3.10 14.17
C GLY A 244 2.56 3.52 12.71
N THR A 245 2.33 4.80 12.40
CA THR A 245 2.41 5.32 11.02
C THR A 245 3.79 5.14 10.41
N ASP A 246 4.86 5.32 11.17
CA ASP A 246 6.24 5.09 10.70
C ASP A 246 6.47 3.61 10.34
N ARG A 247 5.92 2.69 11.14
CA ARG A 247 6.00 1.26 10.84
C ARG A 247 5.15 0.87 9.64
N MET A 248 3.94 1.43 9.52
CA MET A 248 3.08 1.23 8.35
C MET A 248 3.74 1.74 7.06
N ALA A 249 4.43 2.88 7.11
CA ALA A 249 5.18 3.42 5.97
C ALA A 249 6.32 2.47 5.55
N LEU A 250 7.06 1.91 6.52
CA LEU A 250 8.08 0.89 6.23
C LEU A 250 7.47 -0.36 5.57
N LEU A 251 6.34 -0.86 6.07
CA LEU A 251 5.66 -2.02 5.51
C LEU A 251 5.11 -1.74 4.10
N ALA A 252 4.63 -0.52 3.85
CA ALA A 252 4.18 -0.10 2.52
C ALA A 252 5.35 -0.01 1.53
N ALA A 253 6.48 0.54 1.95
CA ALA A 253 7.72 0.53 1.17
C ALA A 253 8.20 -0.91 0.88
N SER A 254 8.11 -1.80 1.88
CA SER A 254 8.44 -3.23 1.72
C SER A 254 7.57 -3.88 0.65
N ALA A 255 6.26 -3.62 0.65
CA ALA A 255 5.33 -4.20 -0.32
C ALA A 255 5.66 -3.80 -1.76
N VAL A 256 5.86 -2.50 -2.04
CA VAL A 256 6.19 -2.04 -3.40
C VAL A 256 7.57 -2.52 -3.84
N SER A 257 8.57 -2.46 -2.96
CA SER A 257 9.92 -2.93 -3.27
C SER A 257 9.97 -4.43 -3.53
N MET A 258 9.21 -5.22 -2.77
CA MET A 258 9.11 -6.68 -2.95
C MET A 258 8.51 -7.05 -4.29
N VAL A 259 7.34 -6.48 -4.62
CA VAL A 259 6.67 -6.78 -5.89
C VAL A 259 7.53 -6.34 -7.07
N SER A 260 8.19 -5.18 -6.97
CA SER A 260 9.11 -4.69 -8.01
C SER A 260 10.33 -5.59 -8.17
N PHE A 261 10.96 -6.01 -7.06
CA PHE A 261 12.06 -6.96 -7.07
C PHE A 261 11.67 -8.29 -7.73
N CYS A 262 10.53 -8.85 -7.35
CA CYS A 262 10.03 -10.08 -7.95
C CYS A 262 9.74 -9.90 -9.44
N CYS A 263 9.20 -8.76 -9.87
CA CYS A 263 9.01 -8.44 -11.28
C CYS A 263 10.33 -8.32 -12.06
N GLU A 264 11.40 -7.84 -11.44
CA GLU A 264 12.73 -7.80 -12.06
C GLU A 264 13.39 -9.20 -12.14
N ALA A 265 13.18 -10.03 -11.12
CA ALA A 265 13.73 -11.39 -11.05
C ALA A 265 13.06 -12.38 -12.04
N ILE A 266 11.88 -12.08 -12.55
CA ILE A 266 11.13 -12.95 -13.47
C ILE A 266 11.91 -13.30 -14.76
N GLY A 267 12.76 -12.38 -15.25
CA GLY A 267 13.54 -12.57 -16.47
C GLY A 267 12.68 -12.69 -17.73
N ASP A 268 13.19 -13.38 -18.76
CA ASP A 268 12.49 -13.56 -20.01
C ASP A 268 11.37 -14.59 -19.92
N GLY A 269 10.27 -14.35 -20.65
CA GLY A 269 9.11 -15.23 -20.67
C GLY A 269 7.92 -14.61 -21.39
N GLY A 270 6.89 -15.40 -21.63
CA GLY A 270 5.60 -14.93 -22.15
C GLY A 270 4.70 -14.43 -21.03
N TYR A 271 3.65 -13.70 -21.39
CA TYR A 271 2.67 -13.12 -20.48
C TYR A 271 2.13 -14.11 -19.43
N GLY A 272 1.76 -15.31 -19.85
CA GLY A 272 1.24 -16.35 -18.93
C GLY A 272 2.31 -16.87 -17.97
N THR A 273 3.54 -17.05 -18.44
CA THR A 273 4.67 -17.52 -17.65
C THR A 273 5.06 -16.52 -16.56
N HIS A 274 5.01 -15.22 -16.85
CA HIS A 274 5.37 -14.17 -15.92
C HIS A 274 4.50 -14.19 -14.64
N LYS A 275 3.22 -14.52 -14.77
CA LYS A 275 2.32 -14.63 -13.60
C LYS A 275 2.80 -15.68 -12.60
N TRP A 276 3.17 -16.86 -13.08
CA TRP A 276 3.66 -17.96 -12.23
C TRP A 276 5.03 -17.66 -11.64
N LYS A 277 5.93 -17.11 -12.46
CA LYS A 277 7.26 -16.72 -11.99
C LYS A 277 7.20 -15.65 -10.88
N LEU A 278 6.22 -14.74 -10.92
CA LEU A 278 6.03 -13.77 -9.85
C LEU A 278 5.66 -14.47 -8.52
N LEU A 279 4.79 -15.47 -8.58
CA LEU A 279 4.41 -16.26 -7.40
C LEU A 279 5.60 -17.09 -6.87
N ASP A 280 6.37 -17.70 -7.78
CA ASP A 280 7.58 -18.43 -7.42
C ASP A 280 8.59 -17.52 -6.71
N ALA A 281 8.82 -16.32 -7.23
CA ALA A 281 9.71 -15.32 -6.62
C ALA A 281 9.20 -14.84 -5.25
N LEU A 282 7.90 -14.63 -5.09
CA LEU A 282 7.28 -14.28 -3.81
C LEU A 282 7.39 -15.41 -2.77
N SER A 283 7.53 -16.66 -3.18
CA SER A 283 7.69 -17.80 -2.28
C SER A 283 9.12 -18.00 -1.76
N GLN A 284 10.12 -17.33 -2.38
CA GLN A 284 11.54 -17.50 -2.10
C GLN A 284 12.16 -16.20 -1.54
N PRO A 285 11.98 -15.89 -0.25
CA PRO A 285 12.44 -14.65 0.36
C PRO A 285 13.97 -14.49 0.47
N ASP A 286 14.71 -15.58 0.24
CA ASP A 286 16.18 -15.62 0.42
C ASP A 286 16.98 -15.11 -0.79
N LEU A 287 16.30 -14.74 -1.88
CA LEU A 287 16.94 -14.00 -2.97
C LEU A 287 17.40 -12.64 -2.41
N ASP A 288 18.54 -12.12 -2.88
CA ASP A 288 19.27 -10.90 -2.47
C ASP A 288 18.41 -9.62 -2.35
N PHE A 289 17.21 -9.74 -1.72
CA PHE A 289 16.28 -8.66 -1.52
C PHE A 289 16.88 -7.53 -0.66
N ALA A 290 17.67 -7.89 0.35
CA ALA A 290 18.40 -6.91 1.16
C ALA A 290 19.44 -6.13 0.33
N GLU A 291 20.14 -6.80 -0.60
CA GLU A 291 21.08 -6.16 -1.53
C GLU A 291 20.33 -5.28 -2.54
N PHE A 292 19.22 -5.76 -3.08
CA PHE A 292 18.34 -4.97 -3.97
C PHE A 292 17.91 -3.67 -3.31
N ILE A 293 17.42 -3.73 -2.08
CA ILE A 293 16.99 -2.54 -1.34
C ILE A 293 18.18 -1.61 -1.09
N HIS A 294 19.33 -2.15 -0.69
CA HIS A 294 20.52 -1.35 -0.44
C HIS A 294 20.98 -0.60 -1.70
N LYS A 295 20.93 -1.23 -2.87
CA LYS A 295 21.29 -0.62 -4.16
C LYS A 295 20.27 0.46 -4.58
N ASN A 296 19.01 0.27 -4.23
CA ASN A 296 17.89 1.04 -4.74
C ASN A 296 17.35 2.12 -3.79
N THR A 297 17.94 2.34 -2.61
CA THR A 297 17.51 3.39 -1.66
C THR A 297 18.47 4.58 -1.67
N ARG A 298 18.00 5.77 -2.08
CA ARG A 298 18.72 7.05 -1.92
C ARG A 298 17.91 8.00 -1.05
N GLN A 299 18.65 8.78 -0.26
CA GLN A 299 18.07 9.86 0.53
C GLN A 299 17.93 11.10 -0.36
N SER A 300 16.74 11.69 -0.46
CA SER A 300 16.59 13.03 -1.04
C SER A 300 16.75 14.06 0.08
N ASN A 301 17.64 15.02 -0.10
CA ASN A 301 17.74 16.19 0.77
C ASN A 301 16.60 17.15 0.44
N ASP A 302 16.03 17.71 1.48
CA ASP A 302 14.89 18.62 1.54
C ASP A 302 14.81 19.67 0.43
N VAL A 303 13.58 19.81 -0.06
CA VAL A 303 13.04 21.10 -0.46
C VAL A 303 11.93 21.41 0.54
N ASP A 304 12.08 22.47 1.33
CA ASP A 304 11.11 22.99 2.32
C ASP A 304 11.05 22.35 3.73
N GLY A 305 12.19 21.92 4.28
CA GLY A 305 12.25 21.51 5.71
C GLY A 305 11.56 20.18 6.02
N THR A 306 11.23 19.38 5.03
CA THR A 306 10.70 18.02 5.16
C THR A 306 11.76 17.02 4.73
N SER A 307 12.24 16.15 5.61
CA SER A 307 13.17 15.08 5.25
C SER A 307 12.44 14.02 4.41
N GLY A 308 12.92 13.77 3.21
CA GLY A 308 12.41 12.74 2.31
C GLY A 308 13.50 11.71 1.95
N TYR A 309 13.09 10.50 1.64
CA TYR A 309 13.97 9.44 1.11
C TYR A 309 13.61 9.18 -0.34
N ALA A 310 14.60 9.07 -1.23
CA ALA A 310 14.42 8.69 -2.63
C ALA A 310 15.31 7.51 -3.01
N MET A 311 14.81 6.64 -3.87
CA MET A 311 15.58 5.54 -4.44
C MET A 311 16.36 5.97 -5.69
N PRO A 312 17.49 5.30 -6.05
CA PRO A 312 18.27 5.61 -7.24
C PRO A 312 17.49 5.34 -8.52
N GLY A 313 17.66 6.20 -9.49
CA GLY A 313 17.06 6.13 -10.81
C GLY A 313 16.49 7.42 -11.34
N LEU A 314 16.32 8.43 -10.48
CA LEU A 314 15.98 9.76 -10.93
C LEU A 314 17.28 10.53 -11.21
N GLY A 315 17.78 10.43 -12.45
CA GLY A 315 18.83 11.30 -12.94
C GLY A 315 18.36 12.75 -12.82
N HIS A 316 19.13 13.59 -12.12
CA HIS A 316 19.05 15.02 -12.27
C HIS A 316 19.51 15.35 -13.70
N GLU A 317 18.59 15.42 -14.64
CA GLU A 317 18.81 16.25 -15.80
C GLU A 317 18.50 17.70 -15.39
N SER A 318 19.56 18.41 -14.99
CA SER A 318 19.61 19.86 -15.06
C SER A 318 19.60 20.26 -16.53
N GLY A 319 18.44 20.27 -17.13
CA GLY A 319 18.20 20.81 -18.46
C GLY A 319 17.78 22.26 -18.33
N ASN A 320 18.70 23.19 -18.56
CA ASN A 320 18.37 24.52 -18.99
C ASN A 320 17.47 24.43 -20.22
N PHE A 321 16.22 24.92 -20.09
CA PHE A 321 15.53 25.73 -21.09
C PHE A 321 14.38 26.47 -20.39
#